data_8d0a56fc1d451d80e421ee3edd950ea1
#
_entry.id   8d0a56fc1d451d80e421ee3edd950ea1
#
_cell.length_a   1.000
_cell.length_b   1.000
_cell.length_c   1.000
_cell.angle_alpha   90.00
_cell.angle_beta   90.00
_cell.angle_gamma   90.00
#
_symmetry.space_group_name_H-M   'P 1'
#
loop_
_entity.id
_entity.type
_entity.pdbx_description
1 polymer ?
#
loop_
_entity_poly.entity_id
_entity_poly.type
_entity_poly.pdbx_seq_one_letter_code
_entity_poly.pdbx_strand_id
1 'polypeptide(L)'
;DETFSKRVSTEQYLAHVYSYLPREYEYLEEGSAVPRSDEAMFSWYQWVNYLSFNNGSWGPSTPNYNIWKAKYTGIKQASIFMNHVDECLEIDSETRRIMKAEARFLRAYYYFELFRQYGPVYIWGDIESDELIKPETIDRHTVDENVNFIAEEYDKAIAELPAEISDFTKWAGRITKGAAMAAKARLMLYAASPLYNGCDLYKGQMKNLYGDFLFPQSPDPQKWEKAAKAAKDVIDMNIYELYKDQTEADPLLRAIKSYQGVLFEEWNKETIWGAWGRNPTNTGLGAIGFYLYSRCMPPRVCELGVGGFCPSLKLVDTYPMAKSGRYPVTGYDNNGNPVIDEQSGYTNTGFTENFKQPGVSFAPGFKAHNSCVGRDA
;
A
#
# COMPACT_ATOMS: atom_id res chain seq x y z
N ASP A 1 -32.44 9.10 11.97
CA ASP A 1 -32.01 9.18 10.57
C ASP A 1 -32.50 7.93 9.81
N GLU A 2 -33.20 8.09 8.71
CA GLU A 2 -33.74 6.95 7.93
C GLU A 2 -32.64 5.98 7.44
N THR A 3 -31.42 6.47 7.30
CA THR A 3 -30.27 5.68 6.83
C THR A 3 -29.99 4.46 7.70
N PHE A 4 -30.04 4.61 9.01
CA PHE A 4 -29.75 3.54 9.96
C PHE A 4 -31.02 2.80 10.46
N SER A 5 -32.20 3.09 9.88
CA SER A 5 -33.43 2.37 10.20
C SER A 5 -33.60 1.07 9.40
N LYS A 6 -32.90 0.93 8.26
CA LYS A 6 -33.03 -0.18 7.33
C LYS A 6 -31.71 -0.92 7.11
N ARG A 7 -31.79 -2.26 7.02
CA ARG A 7 -30.63 -3.12 6.77
C ARG A 7 -29.86 -2.71 5.52
N VAL A 8 -30.56 -2.54 4.39
CA VAL A 8 -29.93 -2.27 3.10
C VAL A 8 -29.14 -0.97 3.12
N SER A 9 -29.71 0.12 3.64
CA SER A 9 -29.02 1.42 3.71
C SER A 9 -27.85 1.40 4.69
N THR A 10 -27.97 0.68 5.81
CA THR A 10 -26.88 0.50 6.77
C THR A 10 -25.71 -0.28 6.16
N GLU A 11 -25.98 -1.38 5.44
CA GLU A 11 -24.96 -2.16 4.73
C GLU A 11 -24.29 -1.32 3.61
N GLN A 12 -25.07 -0.53 2.87
CA GLN A 12 -24.55 0.40 1.86
C GLN A 12 -23.65 1.48 2.47
N TYR A 13 -24.02 1.99 3.65
CA TYR A 13 -23.19 2.95 4.35
C TYR A 13 -21.83 2.37 4.78
N LEU A 14 -21.81 1.15 5.29
CA LEU A 14 -20.56 0.45 5.58
C LEU A 14 -19.73 0.27 4.31
N ALA A 15 -20.34 -0.13 3.19
CA ALA A 15 -19.65 -0.23 1.92
C ALA A 15 -19.07 1.13 1.47
N HIS A 16 -19.78 2.23 1.74
CA HIS A 16 -19.26 3.57 1.51
C HIS A 16 -18.03 3.86 2.41
N VAL A 17 -18.04 3.46 3.67
CA VAL A 17 -16.84 3.58 4.53
C VAL A 17 -15.67 2.81 3.94
N TYR A 18 -15.88 1.58 3.44
CA TYR A 18 -14.83 0.81 2.74
C TYR A 18 -14.30 1.51 1.47
N SER A 19 -15.11 2.32 0.80
CA SER A 19 -14.70 2.97 -0.46
C SER A 19 -13.55 3.96 -0.34
N TYR A 20 -13.21 4.38 0.87
CA TYR A 20 -12.05 5.22 1.15
C TYR A 20 -10.72 4.44 1.31
N LEU A 21 -10.74 3.12 1.17
CA LEU A 21 -9.51 2.33 1.14
C LEU A 21 -8.59 2.76 -0.02
N PRO A 22 -7.27 2.72 0.14
CA PRO A 22 -6.36 3.06 -0.93
C PRO A 22 -6.53 2.11 -2.12
N ARG A 23 -6.40 2.65 -3.31
CA ARG A 23 -6.50 1.92 -4.58
C ARG A 23 -5.14 1.85 -5.26
N GLU A 24 -4.13 1.45 -4.52
CA GLU A 24 -2.71 1.53 -4.94
C GLU A 24 -2.41 0.80 -6.25
N TYR A 25 -3.24 -0.18 -6.63
CA TYR A 25 -3.06 -0.96 -7.86
C TYR A 25 -4.12 -0.71 -8.93
N GLU A 26 -5.21 -0.04 -8.61
CA GLU A 26 -6.28 0.26 -9.57
C GLU A 26 -6.00 1.52 -10.39
N TYR A 27 -5.35 2.51 -9.79
CA TYR A 27 -5.06 3.79 -10.42
C TYR A 27 -3.56 4.00 -10.45
N LEU A 28 -3.00 3.83 -11.63
CA LEU A 28 -1.60 4.20 -11.88
C LEU A 28 -1.36 5.67 -11.55
N GLU A 29 -2.37 6.52 -11.69
CA GLU A 29 -2.29 7.96 -11.41
C GLU A 29 -2.22 8.30 -9.93
N GLU A 30 -2.85 7.51 -9.04
CA GLU A 30 -3.07 7.92 -7.66
C GLU A 30 -2.32 7.06 -6.63
N GLY A 31 -1.91 5.84 -6.95
CA GLY A 31 -1.59 4.91 -5.88
C GLY A 31 -0.30 4.13 -5.98
N SER A 32 0.17 3.76 -7.17
CA SER A 32 1.32 2.86 -7.25
C SER A 32 2.60 3.53 -6.74
N ALA A 33 3.20 2.94 -5.70
CA ALA A 33 4.48 3.39 -5.15
C ALA A 33 5.66 3.01 -6.05
N VAL A 34 5.52 1.96 -6.86
CA VAL A 34 6.61 1.41 -7.68
C VAL A 34 7.19 2.43 -8.67
N PRO A 35 6.40 3.16 -9.49
CA PRO A 35 6.95 4.18 -10.37
C PRO A 35 7.39 5.46 -9.66
N ARG A 36 7.18 5.56 -8.36
CA ARG A 36 7.67 6.65 -7.50
C ARG A 36 8.94 6.27 -6.75
N SER A 37 9.46 5.09 -7.01
CA SER A 37 10.71 4.57 -6.45
C SER A 37 11.81 4.54 -7.52
N ASP A 38 12.95 4.03 -7.16
CA ASP A 38 14.06 3.75 -8.07
C ASP A 38 13.95 2.38 -8.76
N GLU A 39 12.85 1.66 -8.54
CA GLU A 39 12.61 0.34 -9.13
C GLU A 39 12.00 0.40 -10.52
N ALA A 40 11.14 1.40 -10.79
CA ALA A 40 10.47 1.51 -12.08
C ALA A 40 10.21 2.95 -12.50
N MET A 41 9.95 3.14 -13.77
CA MET A 41 9.63 4.42 -14.38
C MET A 41 8.45 4.29 -15.34
N PHE A 42 7.69 5.37 -15.47
CA PHE A 42 6.77 5.55 -16.59
C PHE A 42 7.52 6.00 -17.83
N SER A 43 7.35 5.27 -18.94
CA SER A 43 7.94 5.64 -20.23
C SER A 43 7.14 6.73 -20.97
N TRP A 44 5.93 7.07 -20.50
CA TRP A 44 5.05 8.02 -21.16
C TRP A 44 5.22 9.42 -20.61
N TYR A 45 5.49 10.34 -21.52
CA TYR A 45 5.60 11.77 -21.21
C TYR A 45 4.29 12.38 -20.68
N GLN A 46 3.15 11.80 -21.04
CA GLN A 46 1.82 12.33 -20.70
C GLN A 46 1.45 12.18 -19.22
N TRP A 47 2.16 11.33 -18.48
CA TRP A 47 1.88 11.04 -17.07
C TRP A 47 2.80 11.82 -16.15
N VAL A 48 2.68 13.14 -16.23
CA VAL A 48 3.57 14.12 -15.56
C VAL A 48 3.67 13.89 -14.05
N ASN A 49 2.61 13.42 -13.42
CA ASN A 49 2.56 13.22 -11.96
C ASN A 49 3.60 12.21 -11.45
N TYR A 50 3.90 11.16 -12.19
CA TYR A 50 4.94 10.21 -11.82
C TYR A 50 6.34 10.72 -12.11
N LEU A 51 6.51 11.43 -13.22
CA LEU A 51 7.79 12.01 -13.58
C LEU A 51 8.25 13.06 -12.57
N SER A 52 7.31 13.75 -11.91
CA SER A 52 7.66 14.73 -10.90
C SER A 52 8.29 14.13 -9.65
N PHE A 53 7.95 12.90 -9.28
CA PHE A 53 8.67 12.17 -8.24
C PHE A 53 10.11 11.87 -8.67
N ASN A 54 10.28 11.33 -9.87
CA ASN A 54 11.57 10.87 -10.36
C ASN A 54 12.54 12.05 -10.65
N ASN A 55 12.03 13.22 -11.00
CA ASN A 55 12.82 14.42 -11.27
C ASN A 55 12.85 15.43 -10.11
N GLY A 56 12.19 15.14 -8.99
CA GLY A 56 12.16 15.98 -7.80
C GLY A 56 11.35 17.28 -7.94
N SER A 57 10.48 17.41 -8.92
CA SER A 57 9.70 18.64 -9.16
C SER A 57 8.39 18.70 -8.33
N TRP A 58 8.27 17.94 -7.27
CA TRP A 58 7.14 17.95 -6.34
C TRP A 58 7.49 18.63 -5.03
N GLY A 59 6.48 19.14 -4.31
CA GLY A 59 6.69 19.82 -3.03
C GLY A 59 5.38 20.19 -2.35
N PRO A 60 5.44 20.91 -1.21
CA PRO A 60 4.25 21.27 -0.44
C PRO A 60 3.20 22.06 -1.21
N SER A 61 3.64 22.91 -2.17
CA SER A 61 2.76 23.70 -3.04
C SER A 61 2.29 22.95 -4.29
N THR A 62 2.93 21.83 -4.60
CA THR A 62 2.61 20.96 -5.75
C THR A 62 2.53 19.52 -5.30
N PRO A 63 1.54 19.19 -4.43
CA PRO A 63 1.42 17.84 -3.88
C PRO A 63 1.01 16.89 -5.00
N ASN A 64 1.74 15.78 -5.12
CA ASN A 64 1.55 14.82 -6.18
C ASN A 64 0.53 13.73 -5.84
N TYR A 65 0.43 13.38 -4.55
CA TYR A 65 -0.51 12.38 -4.05
C TYR A 65 -1.10 12.89 -2.74
N ASN A 66 -2.27 13.51 -2.81
CA ASN A 66 -2.91 14.12 -1.66
C ASN A 66 -4.11 13.29 -1.19
N ILE A 67 -3.90 12.52 -0.14
CA ILE A 67 -4.95 11.71 0.49
C ILE A 67 -5.62 12.39 1.69
N TRP A 68 -5.18 13.58 2.08
CA TRP A 68 -5.61 14.26 3.32
C TRP A 68 -7.12 14.34 3.45
N LYS A 69 -7.77 15.01 2.50
CA LYS A 69 -9.23 15.18 2.52
C LYS A 69 -9.97 13.85 2.50
N ALA A 70 -9.57 12.93 1.61
CA ALA A 70 -10.25 11.65 1.45
C ALA A 70 -10.20 10.82 2.74
N LYS A 71 -9.02 10.74 3.38
CA LYS A 71 -8.87 9.93 4.59
C LYS A 71 -9.59 10.54 5.80
N TYR A 72 -9.54 11.87 5.98
CA TYR A 72 -10.33 12.50 7.03
C TYR A 72 -11.85 12.39 6.80
N THR A 73 -12.29 12.43 5.54
CA THR A 73 -13.69 12.13 5.22
C THR A 73 -14.02 10.68 5.59
N GLY A 74 -13.17 9.71 5.24
CA GLY A 74 -13.36 8.31 5.64
C GLY A 74 -13.39 8.10 7.17
N ILE A 75 -12.54 8.79 7.90
CA ILE A 75 -12.54 8.80 9.38
C ILE A 75 -13.89 9.30 9.94
N LYS A 76 -14.38 10.42 9.41
CA LYS A 76 -15.68 10.98 9.82
C LYS A 76 -16.82 10.00 9.51
N GLN A 77 -16.86 9.44 8.30
CA GLN A 77 -17.90 8.48 7.92
C GLN A 77 -17.85 7.19 8.78
N ALA A 78 -16.66 6.70 9.12
CA ALA A 78 -16.51 5.58 10.03
C ALA A 78 -17.03 5.90 11.46
N SER A 79 -16.75 7.10 11.97
CA SER A 79 -17.25 7.54 13.28
C SER A 79 -18.78 7.63 13.30
N ILE A 80 -19.39 8.24 12.29
CA ILE A 80 -20.86 8.30 12.14
C ILE A 80 -21.44 6.88 12.11
N PHE A 81 -20.86 5.98 11.30
CA PHE A 81 -21.33 4.60 11.23
C PHE A 81 -21.30 3.90 12.60
N MET A 82 -20.19 4.03 13.33
CA MET A 82 -20.04 3.39 14.64
C MET A 82 -21.02 3.89 15.67
N ASN A 83 -21.40 5.17 15.61
CA ASN A 83 -22.32 5.76 16.58
C ASN A 83 -23.77 5.40 16.28
N HIS A 84 -24.13 5.13 15.02
CA HIS A 84 -25.51 4.91 14.60
C HIS A 84 -25.88 3.48 14.19
N VAL A 85 -24.91 2.59 13.95
CA VAL A 85 -25.21 1.21 13.48
C VAL A 85 -26.13 0.43 14.43
N ASP A 86 -26.07 0.72 15.74
CA ASP A 86 -26.90 0.06 16.75
C ASP A 86 -28.40 0.41 16.65
N GLU A 87 -28.75 1.49 15.92
CA GLU A 87 -30.14 1.88 15.65
C GLU A 87 -30.81 0.95 14.62
N CYS A 88 -30.07 0.19 13.82
CA CYS A 88 -30.61 -0.69 12.82
C CYS A 88 -31.12 -2.01 13.41
N LEU A 89 -32.36 -2.05 13.83
CA LEU A 89 -32.97 -3.25 14.44
C LEU A 89 -33.28 -4.38 13.43
N GLU A 90 -33.21 -4.10 12.12
CA GLU A 90 -33.32 -5.15 11.09
C GLU A 90 -32.06 -6.04 10.99
N ILE A 91 -30.97 -5.62 11.58
CA ILE A 91 -29.71 -6.38 11.69
C ILE A 91 -29.60 -6.92 13.12
N ASP A 92 -29.26 -8.20 13.26
CA ASP A 92 -29.06 -8.79 14.58
C ASP A 92 -27.86 -8.15 15.30
N SER A 93 -27.84 -8.25 16.62
CA SER A 93 -26.84 -7.56 17.46
C SER A 93 -25.41 -8.02 17.19
N GLU A 94 -25.22 -9.30 16.89
CA GLU A 94 -23.90 -9.86 16.59
C GLU A 94 -23.34 -9.30 15.26
N THR A 95 -24.17 -9.26 14.22
CA THR A 95 -23.81 -8.67 12.93
C THR A 95 -23.51 -7.18 13.09
N ARG A 96 -24.32 -6.41 13.85
CA ARG A 96 -24.04 -4.98 14.12
C ARG A 96 -22.71 -4.80 14.84
N ARG A 97 -22.40 -5.63 15.82
CA ARG A 97 -21.14 -5.62 16.57
C ARG A 97 -19.94 -5.83 15.62
N ILE A 98 -20.01 -6.79 14.73
CA ILE A 98 -18.96 -7.05 13.72
C ILE A 98 -18.83 -5.85 12.75
N MET A 99 -19.93 -5.35 12.22
CA MET A 99 -19.92 -4.19 11.33
C MET A 99 -19.31 -2.94 11.99
N LYS A 100 -19.59 -2.74 13.28
CA LYS A 100 -19.00 -1.66 14.09
C LYS A 100 -17.49 -1.84 14.25
N ALA A 101 -17.03 -3.08 14.47
CA ALA A 101 -15.62 -3.40 14.55
C ALA A 101 -14.89 -3.20 13.22
N GLU A 102 -15.53 -3.50 12.09
CA GLU A 102 -14.98 -3.21 10.77
C GLU A 102 -14.83 -1.70 10.52
N ALA A 103 -15.85 -0.91 10.86
CA ALA A 103 -15.77 0.55 10.74
C ALA A 103 -14.67 1.12 11.63
N ARG A 104 -14.48 0.58 12.85
CA ARG A 104 -13.40 0.94 13.77
C ARG A 104 -12.03 0.63 13.18
N PHE A 105 -11.86 -0.55 12.60
CA PHE A 105 -10.64 -0.91 11.90
C PHE A 105 -10.36 0.06 10.74
N LEU A 106 -11.36 0.36 9.90
CA LEU A 106 -11.21 1.26 8.76
C LEU A 106 -10.80 2.66 9.21
N ARG A 107 -11.39 3.17 10.29
CA ARG A 107 -11.00 4.45 10.91
C ARG A 107 -9.53 4.45 11.31
N ALA A 108 -9.09 3.42 12.04
CA ALA A 108 -7.71 3.28 12.44
C ALA A 108 -6.76 3.17 11.24
N TYR A 109 -7.18 2.44 10.21
CA TYR A 109 -6.41 2.28 8.97
C TYR A 109 -6.26 3.61 8.23
N TYR A 110 -7.30 4.45 8.17
CA TYR A 110 -7.23 5.78 7.56
C TYR A 110 -6.31 6.73 8.33
N TYR A 111 -6.31 6.67 9.65
CA TYR A 111 -5.32 7.39 10.46
C TYR A 111 -3.91 6.88 10.20
N PHE A 112 -3.71 5.58 10.06
CA PHE A 112 -2.41 5.01 9.72
C PHE A 112 -1.92 5.47 8.34
N GLU A 113 -2.79 5.54 7.33
CA GLU A 113 -2.45 6.07 6.02
C GLU A 113 -2.02 7.55 6.09
N LEU A 114 -2.74 8.37 6.85
CA LEU A 114 -2.36 9.77 7.09
C LEU A 114 -1.02 9.86 7.82
N PHE A 115 -0.84 9.08 8.87
CA PHE A 115 0.40 9.04 9.65
C PHE A 115 1.59 8.61 8.79
N ARG A 116 1.42 7.60 7.96
CA ARG A 116 2.46 7.09 7.06
C ARG A 116 2.91 8.15 6.06
N GLN A 117 1.99 8.97 5.55
CA GLN A 117 2.27 9.94 4.51
C GLN A 117 2.68 11.33 5.03
N TYR A 118 2.06 11.79 6.11
CA TYR A 118 2.23 13.15 6.60
C TYR A 118 2.93 13.24 7.96
N GLY A 119 3.31 12.11 8.53
CA GLY A 119 3.77 12.04 9.92
C GLY A 119 2.62 12.18 10.91
N PRO A 120 2.87 12.71 12.12
CA PRO A 120 1.83 12.87 13.12
C PRO A 120 0.75 13.86 12.67
N VAL A 121 -0.50 13.51 12.93
CA VAL A 121 -1.69 14.24 12.48
C VAL A 121 -2.61 14.55 13.66
N TYR A 122 -3.64 15.37 13.43
CA TYR A 122 -4.70 15.63 14.40
C TYR A 122 -5.64 14.44 14.54
N ILE A 123 -5.96 14.07 15.77
CA ILE A 123 -6.88 12.97 16.11
C ILE A 123 -8.23 13.56 16.46
N TRP A 124 -9.24 13.31 15.64
CA TRP A 124 -10.62 13.75 15.86
C TRP A 124 -11.38 12.89 16.88
N GLY A 125 -10.96 11.64 17.05
CA GLY A 125 -11.67 10.67 17.90
C GLY A 125 -13.07 10.36 17.39
N ASP A 126 -14.05 10.38 18.30
CA ASP A 126 -15.45 10.04 18.01
C ASP A 126 -16.31 11.26 17.66
N ILE A 127 -15.70 12.41 17.38
CA ILE A 127 -16.41 13.65 17.07
C ILE A 127 -17.01 13.57 15.65
N GLU A 128 -18.32 13.75 15.55
CA GLU A 128 -19.07 13.73 14.29
C GLU A 128 -19.28 15.11 13.68
N SER A 129 -19.39 16.12 14.52
CA SER A 129 -19.71 17.49 14.09
C SER A 129 -18.51 18.41 14.20
N ASP A 130 -18.24 19.14 13.13
CA ASP A 130 -17.18 20.15 13.07
C ASP A 130 -17.51 21.38 13.93
N GLU A 131 -18.78 21.56 14.34
CA GLU A 131 -19.24 22.67 15.14
C GLU A 131 -18.70 22.70 16.58
N LEU A 132 -18.28 21.54 17.08
CA LEU A 132 -17.74 21.40 18.43
C LEU A 132 -16.25 21.74 18.52
N ILE A 133 -15.60 21.98 17.39
CA ILE A 133 -14.15 22.16 17.33
C ILE A 133 -13.83 23.60 17.00
N LYS A 134 -13.08 24.22 17.89
CA LYS A 134 -12.53 25.55 17.63
C LYS A 134 -11.31 25.42 16.73
N PRO A 135 -11.29 26.05 15.54
CA PRO A 135 -10.18 25.94 14.60
C PRO A 135 -8.80 26.24 15.22
N GLU A 136 -8.76 27.15 16.16
CA GLU A 136 -7.53 27.54 16.88
C GLU A 136 -6.99 26.49 17.84
N THR A 137 -7.75 25.40 18.11
CA THR A 137 -7.31 24.30 18.97
C THR A 137 -6.89 23.08 18.14
N ILE A 138 -7.03 23.13 16.81
CA ILE A 138 -6.64 22.05 15.92
C ILE A 138 -5.13 22.10 15.69
N ASP A 139 -4.42 21.12 16.23
CA ASP A 139 -3.01 20.95 15.97
C ASP A 139 -2.65 19.45 15.91
N ARG A 140 -1.45 19.17 15.47
CA ARG A 140 -0.96 17.79 15.40
C ARG A 140 -0.74 17.21 16.78
N HIS A 141 -1.18 15.99 16.97
CA HIS A 141 -0.75 15.17 18.10
C HIS A 141 0.66 14.62 17.83
N THR A 142 1.36 14.22 18.87
CA THR A 142 2.71 13.63 18.73
C THR A 142 2.69 12.28 17.99
N VAL A 143 3.84 11.84 17.54
CA VAL A 143 4.01 10.48 16.95
C VAL A 143 3.49 9.40 17.91
N ASP A 144 3.87 9.49 19.19
CA ASP A 144 3.49 8.45 20.16
C ASP A 144 1.98 8.47 20.46
N GLU A 145 1.34 9.64 20.54
CA GLU A 145 -0.11 9.74 20.65
C GLU A 145 -0.84 9.17 19.46
N ASN A 146 -0.37 9.46 18.23
CA ASN A 146 -0.94 8.88 17.01
C ASN A 146 -0.81 7.36 17.00
N VAL A 147 0.38 6.83 17.28
CA VAL A 147 0.64 5.39 17.30
C VAL A 147 -0.21 4.69 18.35
N ASN A 148 -0.29 5.26 19.57
CA ASN A 148 -1.07 4.68 20.66
C ASN A 148 -2.57 4.67 20.31
N PHE A 149 -3.12 5.78 19.82
CA PHE A 149 -4.52 5.87 19.42
C PHE A 149 -4.87 4.84 18.33
N ILE A 150 -4.06 4.78 17.27
CA ILE A 150 -4.30 3.84 16.16
C ILE A 150 -4.20 2.39 16.64
N ALA A 151 -3.21 2.09 17.50
CA ALA A 151 -3.04 0.75 18.07
C ALA A 151 -4.20 0.33 18.95
N GLU A 152 -4.70 1.22 19.81
CA GLU A 152 -5.86 0.98 20.67
C GLU A 152 -7.14 0.75 19.84
N GLU A 153 -7.34 1.51 18.77
CA GLU A 153 -8.47 1.29 17.85
C GLU A 153 -8.38 -0.07 17.15
N TYR A 154 -7.18 -0.47 16.72
CA TYR A 154 -6.98 -1.83 16.21
C TYR A 154 -7.27 -2.89 17.27
N ASP A 155 -6.82 -2.71 18.52
CA ASP A 155 -7.08 -3.68 19.60
C ASP A 155 -8.57 -3.85 19.89
N LYS A 156 -9.31 -2.75 19.94
CA LYS A 156 -10.78 -2.78 20.09
C LYS A 156 -11.45 -3.51 18.92
N ALA A 157 -10.97 -3.29 17.69
CA ALA A 157 -11.48 -4.00 16.52
C ALA A 157 -11.12 -5.50 16.55
N ILE A 158 -9.89 -5.84 16.87
CA ILE A 158 -9.39 -7.23 16.98
C ILE A 158 -10.22 -8.06 17.98
N ALA A 159 -10.67 -7.46 19.08
CA ALA A 159 -11.48 -8.13 20.09
C ALA A 159 -12.83 -8.61 19.53
N GLU A 160 -13.40 -7.90 18.57
CA GLU A 160 -14.76 -8.07 18.08
C GLU A 160 -14.84 -8.71 16.69
N LEU A 161 -13.75 -8.64 15.90
CA LEU A 161 -13.72 -9.18 14.53
C LEU A 161 -13.67 -10.71 14.51
N PRO A 162 -14.31 -11.35 13.52
CA PRO A 162 -14.22 -12.80 13.34
C PRO A 162 -12.80 -13.21 12.92
N ALA A 163 -12.38 -14.40 13.36
CA ALA A 163 -11.08 -14.95 12.98
C ALA A 163 -10.99 -15.24 11.48
N GLU A 164 -12.07 -15.79 10.91
CA GLU A 164 -12.20 -16.17 9.50
C GLU A 164 -13.55 -15.75 8.95
N ILE A 165 -13.64 -15.64 7.63
CA ILE A 165 -14.90 -15.37 6.92
C ILE A 165 -15.66 -16.69 6.78
N SER A 166 -16.85 -16.78 7.35
CA SER A 166 -17.68 -17.98 7.34
C SER A 166 -18.39 -18.25 6.00
N ASP A 167 -18.71 -17.22 5.25
CA ASP A 167 -19.38 -17.29 3.96
C ASP A 167 -18.67 -16.39 2.94
N PHE A 168 -17.73 -16.96 2.21
CA PHE A 168 -16.98 -16.24 1.17
C PHE A 168 -17.84 -15.72 0.03
N THR A 169 -18.99 -16.35 -0.24
CA THR A 169 -19.89 -15.92 -1.32
C THR A 169 -20.48 -14.54 -1.04
N LYS A 170 -20.70 -14.24 0.24
CA LYS A 170 -21.32 -12.98 0.69
C LYS A 170 -20.31 -11.97 1.24
N TRP A 171 -19.27 -12.45 1.89
CA TRP A 171 -18.44 -11.65 2.77
C TRP A 171 -16.97 -11.59 2.37
N ALA A 172 -16.62 -12.13 1.18
CA ALA A 172 -15.25 -12.05 0.67
C ALA A 172 -14.74 -10.60 0.68
N GLY A 173 -13.51 -10.41 1.15
CA GLY A 173 -12.88 -9.08 1.25
C GLY A 173 -13.25 -8.26 2.48
N ARG A 174 -14.18 -8.73 3.34
CA ARG A 174 -14.43 -8.08 4.64
C ARG A 174 -13.27 -8.31 5.60
N ILE A 175 -13.14 -7.40 6.57
CA ILE A 175 -12.03 -7.40 7.51
C ILE A 175 -12.18 -8.52 8.52
N THR A 176 -11.09 -9.26 8.73
CA THR A 176 -10.96 -10.29 9.75
C THR A 176 -10.04 -9.84 10.88
N LYS A 177 -10.05 -10.58 11.97
CA LYS A 177 -9.11 -10.42 13.08
C LYS A 177 -7.66 -10.41 12.62
N GLY A 178 -7.28 -11.33 11.71
CA GLY A 178 -5.94 -11.43 11.18
C GLY A 178 -5.54 -10.21 10.34
N ALA A 179 -6.45 -9.64 9.55
CA ALA A 179 -6.22 -8.40 8.83
C ALA A 179 -5.92 -7.23 9.78
N ALA A 180 -6.68 -7.10 10.86
CA ALA A 180 -6.46 -6.06 11.87
C ALA A 180 -5.14 -6.24 12.64
N MET A 181 -4.79 -7.47 12.99
CA MET A 181 -3.51 -7.80 13.63
C MET A 181 -2.32 -7.51 12.71
N ALA A 182 -2.41 -7.85 11.42
CA ALA A 182 -1.36 -7.57 10.44
C ALA A 182 -1.19 -6.05 10.22
N ALA A 183 -2.28 -5.28 10.15
CA ALA A 183 -2.24 -3.83 10.07
C ALA A 183 -1.59 -3.20 11.32
N LYS A 184 -1.91 -3.71 12.51
CA LYS A 184 -1.27 -3.30 13.76
C LYS A 184 0.23 -3.62 13.77
N ALA A 185 0.63 -4.82 13.33
CA ALA A 185 2.04 -5.19 13.23
C ALA A 185 2.81 -4.23 12.30
N ARG A 186 2.21 -3.85 11.17
CA ARG A 186 2.77 -2.85 10.25
C ARG A 186 2.90 -1.47 10.90
N LEU A 187 1.89 -1.01 11.64
CA LEU A 187 1.96 0.24 12.40
C LEU A 187 3.13 0.23 13.41
N MET A 188 3.27 -0.86 14.18
CA MET A 188 4.35 -0.99 15.17
C MET A 188 5.73 -0.97 14.51
N LEU A 189 5.87 -1.58 13.32
CA LEU A 189 7.11 -1.55 12.55
C LEU A 189 7.45 -0.13 12.09
N TYR A 190 6.48 0.63 11.60
CA TYR A 190 6.66 2.05 11.26
C TYR A 190 7.07 2.87 12.49
N ALA A 191 6.40 2.69 13.62
CA ALA A 191 6.70 3.39 14.87
C ALA A 191 8.11 3.09 15.42
N ALA A 192 8.65 1.89 15.14
CA ALA A 192 10.00 1.49 15.51
C ALA A 192 11.08 1.99 14.53
N SER A 193 10.68 2.33 13.29
CA SER A 193 11.63 2.74 12.24
C SER A 193 12.37 4.02 12.61
N PRO A 194 13.61 4.21 12.11
CA PRO A 194 14.43 5.37 12.46
C PRO A 194 13.77 6.73 12.23
N LEU A 195 12.87 6.84 11.24
CA LEU A 195 12.16 8.09 10.96
C LEU A 195 11.23 8.51 12.11
N TYR A 196 10.54 7.54 12.74
CA TYR A 196 9.54 7.78 13.79
C TYR A 196 10.06 7.51 15.20
N ASN A 197 11.31 7.07 15.34
CA ASN A 197 11.89 6.67 16.60
C ASN A 197 13.23 7.35 16.87
N GLY A 198 13.18 8.64 17.20
CA GLY A 198 14.36 9.42 17.57
C GLY A 198 15.20 9.87 16.37
N CYS A 199 14.58 10.25 15.26
CA CYS A 199 15.26 10.77 14.08
C CYS A 199 15.97 12.09 14.35
N ASP A 200 17.28 12.16 14.08
CA ASP A 200 18.08 13.37 14.30
C ASP A 200 17.62 14.56 13.45
N LEU A 201 16.98 14.32 12.30
CA LEU A 201 16.43 15.39 11.44
C LEU A 201 15.32 16.20 12.14
N TYR A 202 14.62 15.61 13.09
CA TYR A 202 13.50 16.25 13.80
C TYR A 202 13.82 16.58 15.26
N LYS A 203 15.02 16.25 15.70
CA LYS A 203 15.44 16.48 17.08
C LYS A 203 15.51 17.97 17.41
N GLY A 204 14.81 18.38 18.47
CA GLY A 204 14.72 19.78 18.89
C GLY A 204 13.83 20.66 17.99
N GLN A 205 13.14 20.08 17.02
CA GLN A 205 12.32 20.77 16.03
C GLN A 205 10.87 20.30 16.08
N MET A 206 9.98 21.01 15.38
CA MET A 206 8.56 20.66 15.19
C MET A 206 7.82 20.41 16.51
N LYS A 207 7.35 21.48 17.11
CA LYS A 207 6.48 21.45 18.29
C LYS A 207 5.03 21.73 17.91
N ASN A 208 4.11 21.15 18.67
CA ASN A 208 2.69 21.52 18.64
C ASN A 208 2.44 22.85 19.40
N LEU A 209 1.20 23.33 19.37
CA LEU A 209 0.75 24.54 20.08
C LEU A 209 0.91 24.45 21.61
N TYR A 210 1.01 23.23 22.15
CA TYR A 210 1.16 22.97 23.58
C TYR A 210 2.64 22.91 24.00
N GLY A 211 3.57 22.98 23.04
CA GLY A 211 5.00 22.96 23.29
C GLY A 211 5.64 21.58 23.26
N ASP A 212 4.86 20.52 22.99
CA ASP A 212 5.36 19.15 22.90
C ASP A 212 6.07 18.92 21.57
N PHE A 213 7.18 18.18 21.59
CA PHE A 213 7.84 17.77 20.36
C PHE A 213 6.99 16.74 19.63
N LEU A 214 6.72 16.98 18.34
CA LEU A 214 5.92 16.07 17.51
C LEU A 214 6.58 14.71 17.33
N PHE A 215 7.91 14.66 17.28
CA PHE A 215 8.69 13.43 17.12
C PHE A 215 9.47 13.09 18.39
N PRO A 216 9.65 11.79 18.71
CA PRO A 216 10.50 11.35 19.80
C PRO A 216 11.91 11.92 19.69
N GLN A 217 12.47 12.39 20.81
CA GLN A 217 13.77 13.07 20.85
C GLN A 217 14.95 12.09 21.04
N SER A 218 14.67 10.84 21.33
CA SER A 218 15.64 9.75 21.45
C SER A 218 15.03 8.43 20.99
N PRO A 219 15.84 7.50 20.45
CA PRO A 219 15.36 6.18 20.08
C PRO A 219 14.96 5.35 21.31
N ASP A 220 13.83 4.65 21.17
CA ASP A 220 13.36 3.65 22.13
C ASP A 220 13.49 2.25 21.52
N PRO A 221 14.43 1.40 21.98
CA PRO A 221 14.62 0.06 21.44
C PRO A 221 13.42 -0.88 21.71
N GLN A 222 12.60 -0.62 22.73
CA GLN A 222 11.42 -1.43 23.03
C GLN A 222 10.37 -1.39 21.91
N LYS A 223 10.38 -0.36 21.08
CA LYS A 223 9.48 -0.29 19.91
C LYS A 223 9.73 -1.42 18.92
N TRP A 224 10.97 -1.87 18.74
CA TRP A 224 11.30 -3.03 17.92
C TRP A 224 10.78 -4.33 18.52
N GLU A 225 10.85 -4.50 19.83
CA GLU A 225 10.28 -5.66 20.52
C GLU A 225 8.76 -5.72 20.36
N LYS A 226 8.09 -4.58 20.50
CA LYS A 226 6.65 -4.47 20.28
C LYS A 226 6.27 -4.81 18.83
N ALA A 227 7.05 -4.35 17.85
CA ALA A 227 6.83 -4.66 16.44
C ALA A 227 7.02 -6.16 16.15
N ALA A 228 8.09 -6.75 16.66
CA ALA A 228 8.36 -8.19 16.53
C ALA A 228 7.27 -9.03 17.17
N LYS A 229 6.80 -8.64 18.38
CA LYS A 229 5.69 -9.31 19.07
C LYS A 229 4.41 -9.24 18.25
N ALA A 230 4.05 -8.06 17.75
CA ALA A 230 2.82 -7.89 16.95
C ALA A 230 2.84 -8.74 15.67
N ALA A 231 3.98 -8.85 14.99
CA ALA A 231 4.14 -9.74 13.85
C ALA A 231 4.03 -11.23 14.26
N LYS A 232 4.65 -11.59 15.38
CA LYS A 232 4.56 -12.96 15.91
C LYS A 232 3.13 -13.32 16.28
N ASP A 233 2.35 -12.42 16.85
CA ASP A 233 0.95 -12.65 17.22
C ASP A 233 0.10 -13.06 16.01
N VAL A 234 0.41 -12.54 14.79
CA VAL A 234 -0.24 -12.96 13.53
C VAL A 234 0.16 -14.40 13.17
N ILE A 235 1.46 -14.71 13.27
CA ILE A 235 1.97 -16.07 13.00
C ILE A 235 1.33 -17.09 13.96
N ASP A 236 1.24 -16.74 15.24
CA ASP A 236 0.70 -17.62 16.29
C ASP A 236 -0.82 -17.86 16.18
N MET A 237 -1.53 -17.14 15.29
CA MET A 237 -2.91 -17.50 14.95
C MET A 237 -3.01 -18.87 14.28
N ASN A 238 -1.96 -19.35 13.64
CA ASN A 238 -1.90 -20.62 12.90
C ASN A 238 -3.01 -20.78 11.83
N ILE A 239 -3.50 -19.66 11.28
CA ILE A 239 -4.50 -19.63 10.20
C ILE A 239 -3.81 -19.46 8.86
N TYR A 240 -2.72 -18.67 8.83
CA TYR A 240 -1.98 -18.33 7.64
C TYR A 240 -0.71 -19.15 7.49
N GLU A 241 -0.37 -19.49 6.26
CA GLU A 241 0.88 -20.17 5.93
C GLU A 241 1.36 -19.77 4.54
N LEU A 242 2.67 -19.84 4.31
CA LEU A 242 3.22 -19.53 2.98
C LEU A 242 2.67 -20.50 1.94
N TYR A 243 2.21 -19.95 0.81
CA TYR A 243 1.70 -20.73 -0.30
C TYR A 243 2.83 -21.59 -0.93
N LYS A 244 2.55 -22.86 -1.14
CA LYS A 244 3.50 -23.80 -1.73
C LYS A 244 2.79 -24.62 -2.80
N ASP A 245 3.24 -24.48 -4.04
CA ASP A 245 2.79 -25.36 -5.12
C ASP A 245 3.14 -26.82 -4.80
N GLN A 246 2.17 -27.70 -4.96
CA GLN A 246 2.31 -29.13 -4.68
C GLN A 246 2.30 -29.97 -5.97
N THR A 247 2.12 -29.35 -7.12
CA THR A 247 1.93 -30.05 -8.41
C THR A 247 3.24 -30.22 -9.19
N GLU A 248 4.23 -29.39 -8.90
CA GLU A 248 5.49 -29.37 -9.63
C GLU A 248 6.57 -30.22 -8.94
N ALA A 249 7.19 -31.11 -9.69
CA ALA A 249 8.22 -32.01 -9.17
C ALA A 249 9.61 -31.34 -9.12
N ASP A 250 9.93 -30.50 -10.12
CA ASP A 250 11.20 -29.78 -10.15
C ASP A 250 11.24 -28.72 -9.05
N PRO A 251 12.27 -28.69 -8.16
CA PRO A 251 12.33 -27.76 -7.04
C PRO A 251 12.35 -26.28 -7.45
N LEU A 252 13.03 -25.94 -8.57
CA LEU A 252 13.12 -24.57 -9.05
C LEU A 252 11.78 -24.11 -9.63
N LEU A 253 11.18 -24.93 -10.50
CA LEU A 253 9.88 -24.63 -11.07
C LEU A 253 8.78 -24.56 -9.99
N ARG A 254 8.85 -25.44 -8.99
CA ARG A 254 7.96 -25.40 -7.83
C ARG A 254 8.11 -24.11 -7.04
N ALA A 255 9.32 -23.61 -6.83
CA ALA A 255 9.56 -22.34 -6.17
C ALA A 255 8.97 -21.16 -6.99
N ILE A 256 9.16 -21.18 -8.31
CA ILE A 256 8.58 -20.18 -9.22
C ILE A 256 7.05 -20.23 -9.16
N LYS A 257 6.43 -21.40 -9.28
CA LYS A 257 4.97 -21.55 -9.18
C LYS A 257 4.43 -21.16 -7.82
N SER A 258 5.15 -21.48 -6.74
CA SER A 258 4.77 -21.06 -5.41
C SER A 258 4.74 -19.54 -5.28
N TYR A 259 5.76 -18.86 -5.78
CA TYR A 259 5.82 -17.40 -5.79
C TYR A 259 4.71 -16.75 -6.63
N GLN A 260 4.46 -17.30 -7.82
CA GLN A 260 3.40 -16.82 -8.71
C GLN A 260 2.01 -17.12 -8.15
N GLY A 261 1.82 -18.28 -7.55
CA GLY A 261 0.55 -18.75 -7.02
C GLY A 261 -0.02 -17.89 -5.93
N VAL A 262 0.82 -17.18 -5.16
CA VAL A 262 0.34 -16.19 -4.16
C VAL A 262 -0.58 -15.14 -4.80
N LEU A 263 -0.33 -14.79 -6.07
CA LEU A 263 -1.13 -13.78 -6.80
C LEU A 263 -2.21 -14.41 -7.69
N PHE A 264 -2.00 -15.65 -8.18
CA PHE A 264 -2.89 -16.27 -9.15
C PHE A 264 -3.93 -17.19 -8.51
N GLU A 265 -3.64 -17.74 -7.32
CA GLU A 265 -4.59 -18.56 -6.57
C GLU A 265 -5.40 -17.67 -5.61
N GLU A 266 -6.67 -17.51 -5.94
CA GLU A 266 -7.57 -16.68 -5.13
C GLU A 266 -7.71 -17.24 -3.71
N TRP A 267 -7.61 -16.36 -2.71
CA TRP A 267 -7.82 -16.70 -1.29
C TRP A 267 -7.00 -17.88 -0.78
N ASN A 268 -5.76 -18.00 -1.27
CA ASN A 268 -4.81 -18.97 -0.70
C ASN A 268 -4.46 -18.60 0.76
N LYS A 269 -3.83 -19.54 1.48
CA LYS A 269 -3.54 -19.35 2.90
C LYS A 269 -2.51 -18.29 3.24
N GLU A 270 -1.76 -17.77 2.26
CA GLU A 270 -0.86 -16.63 2.45
C GLU A 270 -1.61 -15.29 2.41
N THR A 271 -2.80 -15.26 1.81
CA THR A 271 -3.61 -14.05 1.69
C THR A 271 -4.30 -13.73 3.02
N ILE A 272 -3.83 -12.71 3.73
CA ILE A 272 -4.44 -12.26 4.99
C ILE A 272 -5.69 -11.41 4.72
N TRP A 273 -5.61 -10.52 3.74
CA TRP A 273 -6.70 -9.64 3.34
C TRP A 273 -6.51 -9.19 1.89
N GLY A 274 -7.56 -9.24 1.11
CA GLY A 274 -7.53 -8.88 -0.29
C GLY A 274 -8.83 -8.22 -0.72
N ALA A 275 -8.76 -7.40 -1.76
CA ALA A 275 -9.94 -6.89 -2.43
C ALA A 275 -10.51 -7.99 -3.33
N TRP A 276 -11.76 -8.39 -3.11
CA TRP A 276 -12.46 -9.31 -4.00
C TRP A 276 -12.69 -8.66 -5.37
N GLY A 277 -12.42 -9.44 -6.42
CA GLY A 277 -12.39 -8.99 -7.80
C GLY A 277 -13.59 -8.19 -8.23
N ARG A 278 -13.35 -7.07 -8.82
CA ARG A 278 -14.35 -6.37 -9.62
C ARG A 278 -14.62 -7.17 -10.88
N ASN A 279 -15.88 -7.40 -11.15
CA ASN A 279 -16.32 -8.03 -12.39
C ASN A 279 -15.75 -7.26 -13.59
N PRO A 280 -14.87 -7.87 -14.39
CA PRO A 280 -14.26 -7.19 -15.55
C PRO A 280 -15.27 -6.76 -16.63
N THR A 281 -16.51 -7.28 -16.55
CA THR A 281 -17.60 -6.89 -17.46
C THR A 281 -18.36 -5.64 -17.01
N ASN A 282 -18.12 -5.14 -15.80
CA ASN A 282 -18.73 -3.90 -15.36
C ASN A 282 -17.99 -2.73 -16.02
N THR A 283 -18.65 -2.02 -16.93
CA THR A 283 -18.15 -0.91 -17.75
C THR A 283 -17.69 0.32 -16.95
N GLY A 284 -17.65 0.22 -15.62
CA GLY A 284 -17.12 1.22 -14.72
C GLY A 284 -15.61 1.09 -14.48
N LEU A 285 -15.19 1.34 -13.25
CA LEU A 285 -13.79 1.42 -12.82
C LEU A 285 -12.97 0.12 -13.04
N GLY A 286 -13.62 -1.05 -13.15
CA GLY A 286 -12.95 -2.32 -13.47
C GLY A 286 -12.37 -2.37 -14.88
N ALA A 287 -13.05 -1.75 -15.85
CA ALA A 287 -12.54 -1.64 -17.22
C ALA A 287 -11.32 -0.70 -17.29
N ILE A 288 -11.28 0.34 -16.46
CA ILE A 288 -10.15 1.28 -16.40
C ILE A 288 -8.91 0.59 -15.82
N GLY A 289 -9.05 -0.21 -14.77
CA GLY A 289 -7.93 -0.98 -14.20
C GLY A 289 -7.32 -1.92 -15.22
N PHE A 290 -8.14 -2.74 -15.89
CA PHE A 290 -7.68 -3.64 -16.96
C PHE A 290 -7.03 -2.88 -18.12
N TYR A 291 -7.62 -1.77 -18.55
CA TYR A 291 -7.10 -0.94 -19.63
C TYR A 291 -5.74 -0.32 -19.28
N LEU A 292 -5.53 0.12 -18.05
CA LEU A 292 -4.26 0.68 -17.60
C LEU A 292 -3.18 -0.41 -17.46
N TYR A 293 -3.52 -1.56 -16.89
CA TYR A 293 -2.60 -2.70 -16.81
C TYR A 293 -2.19 -3.19 -18.20
N SER A 294 -3.13 -3.32 -19.12
CA SER A 294 -2.83 -3.75 -20.49
C SER A 294 -1.90 -2.77 -21.20
N ARG A 295 -2.07 -1.46 -20.98
CA ARG A 295 -1.15 -0.45 -21.52
C ARG A 295 0.25 -0.50 -20.92
N CYS A 296 0.40 -0.97 -19.68
CA CYS A 296 1.70 -1.15 -19.05
C CYS A 296 2.43 -2.41 -19.55
N MET A 297 1.70 -3.38 -20.11
CA MET A 297 2.28 -4.61 -20.65
C MET A 297 3.13 -4.34 -21.88
N PRO A 298 4.16 -5.20 -22.15
CA PRO A 298 4.90 -5.12 -23.39
C PRO A 298 3.99 -5.23 -24.61
N PRO A 299 4.29 -4.54 -25.73
CA PRO A 299 3.41 -4.52 -26.91
C PRO A 299 3.10 -5.87 -27.54
N ARG A 300 3.88 -6.90 -27.24
CA ARG A 300 3.69 -8.26 -27.77
C ARG A 300 2.80 -9.15 -26.90
N VAL A 301 2.44 -8.69 -25.71
CA VAL A 301 1.65 -9.51 -24.76
C VAL A 301 0.15 -9.33 -24.97
N CYS A 302 -0.27 -8.12 -25.34
CA CYS A 302 -1.67 -7.84 -25.68
C CYS A 302 -1.76 -6.69 -26.68
N GLU A 303 -2.88 -6.61 -27.40
CA GLU A 303 -3.13 -5.57 -28.42
C GLU A 303 -3.04 -4.14 -27.87
N LEU A 304 -3.34 -3.95 -26.58
CA LEU A 304 -3.29 -2.66 -25.90
C LEU A 304 -1.97 -2.42 -25.19
N GLY A 305 -1.05 -3.36 -25.21
CA GLY A 305 0.27 -3.24 -24.58
C GLY A 305 1.13 -2.20 -25.31
N VAL A 306 1.53 -1.17 -24.62
CA VAL A 306 2.35 -0.08 -25.18
C VAL A 306 3.59 0.23 -24.32
N GLY A 307 3.91 -0.66 -23.37
CA GLY A 307 5.14 -0.58 -22.59
C GLY A 307 5.24 0.67 -21.71
N GLY A 308 4.12 1.11 -21.16
CA GLY A 308 4.07 2.33 -20.34
C GLY A 308 4.81 2.26 -19.02
N PHE A 309 5.10 1.05 -18.54
CA PHE A 309 5.75 0.80 -17.26
C PHE A 309 7.01 -0.03 -17.47
N CYS A 310 8.15 0.50 -17.06
CA CYS A 310 9.44 -0.13 -17.28
C CYS A 310 10.22 -0.25 -15.98
N PRO A 311 10.87 -1.39 -15.71
CA PRO A 311 11.82 -1.46 -14.61
C PRO A 311 12.99 -0.52 -14.85
N SER A 312 13.55 0.05 -13.80
CA SER A 312 14.80 0.81 -13.89
C SER A 312 15.97 -0.13 -14.20
N LEU A 313 17.01 0.37 -14.85
CA LEU A 313 18.24 -0.41 -15.03
C LEU A 313 18.83 -0.82 -13.67
N LYS A 314 18.73 0.04 -12.67
CA LYS A 314 19.18 -0.27 -11.31
C LYS A 314 18.49 -1.53 -10.77
N LEU A 315 17.16 -1.65 -10.93
CA LEU A 315 16.45 -2.87 -10.54
C LEU A 315 16.91 -4.08 -11.33
N VAL A 316 17.02 -3.95 -12.65
CA VAL A 316 17.46 -5.05 -13.52
C VAL A 316 18.86 -5.53 -13.13
N ASP A 317 19.76 -4.62 -12.78
CA ASP A 317 21.15 -4.92 -12.40
C ASP A 317 21.29 -5.53 -10.99
N THR A 318 20.20 -5.58 -10.21
CA THR A 318 20.16 -6.32 -8.93
C THR A 318 19.95 -7.82 -9.11
N TYR A 319 19.66 -8.30 -10.32
CA TYR A 319 19.53 -9.74 -10.59
C TYR A 319 20.85 -10.33 -11.03
N PRO A 320 21.19 -11.55 -10.59
CA PRO A 320 22.38 -12.23 -11.07
C PRO A 320 22.23 -12.65 -12.54
N MET A 321 23.32 -12.69 -13.25
CA MET A 321 23.37 -13.22 -14.63
C MET A 321 23.06 -14.71 -14.64
N ALA A 322 22.19 -15.15 -15.54
CA ALA A 322 21.70 -16.53 -15.57
C ALA A 322 22.81 -17.57 -15.76
N LYS A 323 23.82 -17.28 -16.62
CA LYS A 323 24.90 -18.23 -16.89
C LYS A 323 25.97 -18.25 -15.80
N SER A 324 26.39 -17.09 -15.33
CA SER A 324 27.49 -16.99 -14.36
C SER A 324 27.04 -17.06 -12.90
N GLY A 325 25.75 -16.79 -12.62
CA GLY A 325 25.22 -16.63 -11.27
C GLY A 325 25.78 -15.41 -10.52
N ARG A 326 26.55 -14.55 -11.20
CA ARG A 326 27.20 -13.37 -10.60
C ARG A 326 26.38 -12.12 -10.81
N TYR A 327 26.41 -11.23 -9.84
CA TYR A 327 25.76 -9.92 -9.98
C TYR A 327 26.58 -9.04 -10.94
N PRO A 328 25.92 -8.40 -11.93
CA PRO A 328 26.63 -7.58 -12.91
C PRO A 328 27.20 -6.29 -12.28
N VAL A 329 26.52 -5.75 -11.27
CA VAL A 329 26.93 -4.50 -10.59
C VAL A 329 27.33 -4.81 -9.16
N THR A 330 28.57 -4.47 -8.78
CA THR A 330 29.12 -4.69 -7.43
C THR A 330 29.07 -3.47 -6.55
N GLY A 331 28.73 -2.30 -7.09
CA GLY A 331 28.62 -1.04 -6.38
C GLY A 331 28.51 0.14 -7.36
N TYR A 332 28.65 1.34 -6.83
CA TYR A 332 28.63 2.57 -7.62
C TYR A 332 29.86 3.42 -7.24
N ASP A 333 30.44 4.08 -8.23
CA ASP A 333 31.52 5.03 -8.01
C ASP A 333 31.01 6.34 -7.40
N ASN A 334 31.94 7.27 -7.09
CA ASN A 334 31.62 8.56 -6.51
C ASN A 334 30.77 9.48 -7.44
N ASN A 335 30.66 9.15 -8.71
CA ASN A 335 29.83 9.85 -9.69
C ASN A 335 28.49 9.15 -9.93
N GLY A 336 28.24 8.04 -9.20
CA GLY A 336 27.00 7.27 -9.35
C GLY A 336 27.02 6.29 -10.53
N ASN A 337 28.16 6.04 -11.18
CA ASN A 337 28.25 5.06 -12.26
C ASN A 337 28.40 3.65 -11.68
N PRO A 338 27.77 2.63 -12.30
CA PRO A 338 27.88 1.27 -11.83
C PRO A 338 29.29 0.70 -12.02
N VAL A 339 29.80 0.05 -10.98
CA VAL A 339 31.04 -0.72 -11.03
C VAL A 339 30.69 -2.14 -11.50
N ILE A 340 31.16 -2.50 -12.70
CA ILE A 340 30.80 -3.76 -13.35
C ILE A 340 31.77 -4.86 -12.93
N ASP A 341 31.21 -6.04 -12.60
CA ASP A 341 31.98 -7.27 -12.48
C ASP A 341 32.22 -7.87 -13.87
N GLU A 342 33.44 -7.75 -14.38
CA GLU A 342 33.82 -8.26 -15.71
C GLU A 342 33.59 -9.78 -15.87
N GLN A 343 33.65 -10.54 -14.75
CA GLN A 343 33.43 -11.98 -14.75
C GLN A 343 31.95 -12.36 -14.73
N SER A 344 31.05 -11.39 -14.59
CA SER A 344 29.59 -11.65 -14.62
C SER A 344 29.09 -12.05 -16.00
N GLY A 345 29.80 -11.68 -17.06
CA GLY A 345 29.32 -11.81 -18.43
C GLY A 345 28.41 -10.64 -18.87
N TYR A 346 28.27 -9.61 -18.01
CA TYR A 346 27.49 -8.42 -18.34
C TYR A 346 28.13 -7.66 -19.50
N THR A 347 27.27 -7.16 -20.38
CA THR A 347 27.67 -6.22 -21.41
C THR A 347 26.67 -5.07 -21.49
N ASN A 348 27.17 -3.87 -21.75
CA ASN A 348 26.36 -2.70 -22.02
C ASN A 348 26.04 -2.54 -23.52
N THR A 349 26.41 -3.49 -24.36
CA THR A 349 26.01 -3.52 -25.76
C THR A 349 24.56 -4.01 -25.90
N GLY A 350 23.91 -3.70 -27.01
CA GLY A 350 22.53 -4.10 -27.27
C GLY A 350 21.46 -3.09 -26.83
N PHE A 351 21.86 -1.97 -26.24
CA PHE A 351 20.97 -0.84 -26.08
C PHE A 351 20.78 -0.10 -27.40
N THR A 352 19.55 0.30 -27.68
CA THR A 352 19.26 1.11 -28.86
C THR A 352 18.55 2.39 -28.46
N GLU A 353 19.04 3.50 -29.01
CA GLU A 353 18.39 4.82 -28.89
C GLU A 353 17.34 5.03 -30.00
N ASN A 354 17.33 4.16 -31.00
CA ASN A 354 16.50 4.27 -32.19
C ASN A 354 15.30 3.32 -32.21
N PHE A 355 14.91 2.78 -31.07
CA PHE A 355 13.71 1.95 -30.99
C PHE A 355 12.49 2.80 -31.32
N LYS A 356 11.89 2.54 -32.47
CA LYS A 356 10.66 3.21 -32.90
C LYS A 356 9.53 2.18 -32.93
N GLN A 357 8.57 2.37 -32.05
CA GLN A 357 7.29 1.69 -32.15
C GLN A 357 6.28 2.69 -32.72
N PRO A 358 5.53 2.35 -33.76
CA PRO A 358 4.51 3.25 -34.32
C PRO A 358 3.49 3.65 -33.24
N GLY A 359 3.22 4.93 -33.11
CA GLY A 359 2.24 5.48 -32.19
C GLY A 359 2.69 5.63 -30.71
N VAL A 360 3.95 5.36 -30.39
CA VAL A 360 4.49 5.54 -29.03
C VAL A 360 5.48 6.70 -28.99
N SER A 361 5.26 7.63 -28.06
CA SER A 361 6.19 8.69 -27.73
C SER A 361 6.95 8.34 -26.46
N PHE A 362 8.27 8.31 -26.53
CA PHE A 362 9.14 8.06 -25.38
C PHE A 362 9.52 9.37 -24.67
N ALA A 363 9.69 9.29 -23.35
CA ALA A 363 10.22 10.41 -22.59
C ALA A 363 11.66 10.77 -23.05
N PRO A 364 12.05 12.06 -23.01
CA PRO A 364 13.43 12.44 -23.32
C PRO A 364 14.44 11.70 -22.45
N GLY A 365 15.47 11.15 -23.07
CA GLY A 365 16.52 10.38 -22.38
C GLY A 365 16.22 8.90 -22.18
N PHE A 366 15.04 8.42 -22.59
CA PHE A 366 14.71 6.99 -22.53
C PHE A 366 15.54 6.23 -23.59
N LYS A 367 16.25 5.18 -23.10
CA LYS A 367 16.97 4.23 -23.96
C LYS A 367 16.26 2.90 -23.92
N ALA A 368 15.72 2.44 -25.06
CA ALA A 368 15.14 1.12 -25.13
C ALA A 368 16.26 0.06 -25.17
N HIS A 369 16.16 -0.94 -24.31
CA HIS A 369 17.04 -2.10 -24.34
C HIS A 369 16.48 -3.13 -25.31
N ASN A 370 17.32 -3.64 -26.23
CA ASN A 370 16.98 -4.80 -27.01
C ASN A 370 17.18 -6.02 -26.11
N SER A 371 16.09 -6.53 -25.54
CA SER A 371 16.01 -7.41 -24.38
C SER A 371 16.82 -8.71 -24.45
N CYS A 372 17.35 -9.05 -25.59
CA CYS A 372 18.04 -10.33 -25.81
C CYS A 372 19.49 -10.19 -26.22
N VAL A 373 20.01 -8.98 -26.37
CA VAL A 373 21.36 -8.77 -26.87
C VAL A 373 22.29 -8.40 -25.71
N GLY A 374 23.24 -9.25 -25.45
CA GLY A 374 24.30 -9.00 -24.50
C GLY A 374 24.00 -9.37 -23.04
N ARG A 375 22.77 -9.77 -22.72
CA ARG A 375 22.40 -10.36 -21.45
C ARG A 375 21.88 -11.77 -21.66
N ASP A 376 22.20 -12.66 -20.73
CA ASP A 376 21.62 -13.99 -20.69
C ASP A 376 20.11 -13.84 -20.46
N ALA A 377 19.32 -14.12 -21.49
CA ALA A 377 17.87 -14.15 -21.43
C ALA A 377 17.38 -15.46 -20.84
#